data_e22b1116b7909557e6208fbbb41e84fb
#
_entry.id   e22b1116b7909557e6208fbbb41e84fb
#
_cell.length_a   1.000
_cell.length_b   1.000
_cell.length_c   1.000
_cell.angle_alpha   90.00
_cell.angle_beta   90.00
_cell.angle_gamma   90.00
#
_symmetry.space_group_name_H-M   'P 1'
#
loop_
_entity.id
_entity.type
_entity.pdbx_description
1 polymer ?
#
loop_
_entity_poly.entity_id
_entity_poly.type
_entity_poly.pdbx_seq_one_letter_code
_entity_poly.pdbx_strand_id
1 'polypeptide(L)'
;MILRGVAQAYRKKGNHIITSKIEHHAILHTLQELEDKGLATVTYLDVDENGLVDPEAVRAAIRPETILVSIMTANNEVGTIEPIKEIGAVCREAGVLFHTDAVQAIGHIPMDVQDMNIDLLTLTAHKFHGPKGVGAVYIKKGVRVPAMITGGGQENKKRAGTENVPGIVGLAKALEIQTENLEANMKKMTALRDKLIAGVEERIPTVHLNGDRFKRLPNNVNFGIRYIESESILLMLDLKGIAASSGSACTSGSLDPSHVLLAMGISHEEANGSLRMTLSEFTTEEEIDYVLEVLPPIVQRLRDMSPIYPKGGVE
;
A
#
# COMPACT_ATOMS: atom_id res chain seq x y z
N MET A 1 14.76 8.78 -0.30
CA MET A 1 15.28 10.08 -0.78
C MET A 1 14.43 11.24 -0.24
N ILE A 2 13.13 11.26 -0.48
CA ILE A 2 12.23 12.38 -0.09
C ILE A 2 12.31 12.68 1.41
N LEU A 3 11.99 11.73 2.27
CA LEU A 3 11.92 11.95 3.72
C LEU A 3 13.23 12.52 4.28
N ARG A 4 14.37 11.87 3.99
CA ARG A 4 15.69 12.36 4.44
C ARG A 4 16.04 13.73 3.84
N GLY A 5 15.72 13.95 2.55
CA GLY A 5 15.98 15.22 1.88
C GLY A 5 15.17 16.37 2.44
N VAL A 6 13.87 16.16 2.73
CA VAL A 6 13.02 17.17 3.35
C VAL A 6 13.47 17.45 4.78
N ALA A 7 13.72 16.43 5.60
CA ALA A 7 14.24 16.60 6.97
C ALA A 7 15.51 17.44 6.99
N GLN A 8 16.44 17.22 6.06
CA GLN A 8 17.65 18.00 5.93
C GLN A 8 17.39 19.45 5.46
N ALA A 9 16.58 19.61 4.41
CA ALA A 9 16.38 20.91 3.75
C ALA A 9 15.59 21.89 4.62
N TYR A 10 14.64 21.38 5.39
CA TYR A 10 13.69 22.20 6.18
C TYR A 10 14.01 22.23 7.68
N ARG A 11 15.16 21.70 8.11
CA ARG A 11 15.60 21.65 9.51
C ARG A 11 15.51 22.98 10.26
N LYS A 12 15.70 24.12 9.55
CA LYS A 12 15.58 25.46 10.16
C LYS A 12 14.13 25.87 10.43
N LYS A 13 13.15 25.29 9.72
CA LYS A 13 11.72 25.51 9.92
C LYS A 13 11.18 24.60 11.04
N GLY A 14 11.70 23.38 11.13
CA GLY A 14 11.28 22.41 12.11
C GLY A 14 11.82 21.01 11.78
N ASN A 15 11.41 20.02 12.57
CA ASN A 15 11.84 18.63 12.41
C ASN A 15 10.68 17.63 12.59
N HIS A 16 9.45 18.11 12.68
CA HIS A 16 8.29 17.22 12.87
C HIS A 16 7.73 16.72 11.54
N ILE A 17 7.49 15.41 11.48
CA ILE A 17 6.89 14.71 10.35
C ILE A 17 5.66 13.93 10.84
N ILE A 18 4.58 13.96 10.09
CA ILE A 18 3.36 13.20 10.36
C ILE A 18 3.26 12.10 9.31
N THR A 19 2.94 10.88 9.74
CA THR A 19 2.71 9.72 8.87
C THR A 19 1.64 8.82 9.47
N SER A 20 1.25 7.74 8.76
CA SER A 20 0.31 6.76 9.29
C SER A 20 1.02 5.50 9.81
N LYS A 21 0.34 4.72 10.66
CA LYS A 21 0.84 3.42 11.13
C LYS A 21 0.82 2.33 10.07
N ILE A 22 0.09 2.54 8.97
CA ILE A 22 -0.10 1.54 7.90
C ILE A 22 0.79 1.76 6.68
N GLU A 23 1.75 2.67 6.77
CA GLU A 23 2.70 2.94 5.67
C GLU A 23 3.54 1.71 5.33
N HIS A 24 4.04 1.68 4.10
CA HIS A 24 5.07 0.70 3.73
C HIS A 24 6.34 0.89 4.57
N HIS A 25 7.05 -0.20 4.87
CA HIS A 25 8.30 -0.17 5.65
C HIS A 25 9.37 0.78 5.08
N ALA A 26 9.34 1.09 3.77
CA ALA A 26 10.22 2.11 3.17
C ALA A 26 10.01 3.50 3.78
N ILE A 27 8.80 3.80 4.25
CA ILE A 27 8.46 5.04 4.98
C ILE A 27 8.77 4.85 6.47
N LEU A 28 8.16 3.83 7.11
CA LEU A 28 8.27 3.61 8.55
C LEU A 28 9.72 3.47 9.03
N HIS A 29 10.50 2.57 8.41
CA HIS A 29 11.90 2.36 8.82
C HIS A 29 12.79 3.57 8.51
N THR A 30 12.48 4.34 7.44
CA THR A 30 13.21 5.58 7.17
C THR A 30 12.91 6.64 8.21
N LEU A 31 11.67 6.76 8.66
CA LEU A 31 11.29 7.71 9.71
C LEU A 31 11.86 7.30 11.07
N GLN A 32 11.80 6.01 11.41
CA GLN A 32 12.43 5.48 12.62
C GLN A 32 13.93 5.79 12.65
N GLU A 33 14.64 5.57 11.53
CA GLU A 33 16.07 5.93 11.45
C GLU A 33 16.31 7.43 11.70
N LEU A 34 15.42 8.29 11.17
CA LEU A 34 15.54 9.75 11.40
C LEU A 34 15.28 10.12 12.86
N GLU A 35 14.34 9.45 13.55
CA GLU A 35 14.10 9.63 14.98
C GLU A 35 15.28 9.15 15.81
N ASP A 36 15.78 7.94 15.56
CA ASP A 36 16.92 7.36 16.28
C ASP A 36 18.18 8.25 16.20
N LYS A 37 18.33 8.97 15.07
CA LYS A 37 19.42 9.93 14.86
C LYS A 37 19.13 11.35 15.40
N GLY A 38 17.96 11.58 15.98
CA GLY A 38 17.54 12.92 16.44
C GLY A 38 17.38 13.94 15.32
N LEU A 39 17.14 13.48 14.09
CA LEU A 39 16.96 14.34 12.90
C LEU A 39 15.50 14.70 12.64
N ALA A 40 14.56 13.92 13.16
CA ALA A 40 13.13 14.18 13.11
C ALA A 40 12.44 13.76 14.41
N THR A 41 11.24 14.31 14.63
CA THR A 41 10.23 13.75 15.54
C THR A 41 9.04 13.34 14.70
N VAL A 42 8.44 12.18 14.96
CA VAL A 42 7.40 11.63 14.11
C VAL A 42 6.11 11.43 14.90
N THR A 43 4.99 11.83 14.31
CA THR A 43 3.66 11.42 14.76
C THR A 43 3.12 10.35 13.81
N TYR A 44 2.86 9.17 14.34
CA TYR A 44 2.25 8.05 13.64
C TYR A 44 0.74 8.05 13.92
N LEU A 45 -0.05 8.45 12.96
CA LEU A 45 -1.51 8.50 13.07
C LEU A 45 -2.11 7.10 13.09
N ASP A 46 -3.12 6.93 13.93
CA ASP A 46 -3.99 5.76 13.89
C ASP A 46 -4.86 5.78 12.63
N VAL A 47 -5.41 4.64 12.29
CA VAL A 47 -6.40 4.45 11.24
C VAL A 47 -7.66 3.84 11.85
N ASP A 48 -8.78 3.93 11.14
CA ASP A 48 -9.99 3.24 11.52
C ASP A 48 -9.95 1.73 11.20
N GLU A 49 -11.03 1.01 11.49
CA GLU A 49 -11.18 -0.42 11.21
C GLU A 49 -11.11 -0.78 9.72
N ASN A 50 -11.30 0.21 8.84
CA ASN A 50 -11.20 0.08 7.39
C ASN A 50 -9.80 0.45 6.86
N GLY A 51 -8.91 0.90 7.74
CA GLY A 51 -7.56 1.34 7.39
C GLY A 51 -7.52 2.76 6.83
N LEU A 52 -8.50 3.63 7.11
CA LEU A 52 -8.55 5.03 6.67
C LEU A 52 -7.93 5.96 7.69
N VAL A 53 -7.12 6.89 7.22
CA VAL A 53 -6.62 8.04 7.99
C VAL A 53 -7.68 9.13 8.00
N ASP A 54 -8.01 9.66 9.20
CA ASP A 54 -8.91 10.81 9.32
C ASP A 54 -8.15 12.12 8.97
N PRO A 55 -8.60 12.89 7.96
CA PRO A 55 -8.02 14.20 7.64
C PRO A 55 -8.02 15.19 8.81
N GLU A 56 -9.00 15.10 9.72
CA GLU A 56 -9.03 15.95 10.91
C GLU A 56 -7.98 15.52 11.96
N ALA A 57 -7.64 14.23 12.04
CA ALA A 57 -6.51 13.76 12.83
C ALA A 57 -5.18 14.31 12.28
N VAL A 58 -5.04 14.41 10.95
CA VAL A 58 -3.88 15.08 10.33
C VAL A 58 -3.83 16.55 10.74
N ARG A 59 -4.96 17.27 10.64
CA ARG A 59 -5.09 18.68 11.04
C ARG A 59 -4.69 18.90 12.50
N ALA A 60 -5.20 18.07 13.40
CA ALA A 60 -4.92 18.14 14.84
C ALA A 60 -3.46 17.84 15.18
N ALA A 61 -2.78 17.00 14.39
CA ALA A 61 -1.38 16.65 14.61
C ALA A 61 -0.39 17.71 14.08
N ILE A 62 -0.84 18.63 13.20
CA ILE A 62 0.01 19.69 12.66
C ILE A 62 0.35 20.69 13.77
N ARG A 63 1.65 21.00 13.90
CA ARG A 63 2.20 21.96 14.87
C ARG A 63 3.23 22.86 14.17
N PRO A 64 3.68 23.97 14.80
CA PRO A 64 4.56 24.94 14.16
C PRO A 64 5.84 24.34 13.56
N GLU A 65 6.37 23.27 14.15
CA GLU A 65 7.58 22.56 13.72
C GLU A 65 7.32 21.52 12.63
N THR A 66 6.06 21.32 12.21
CA THR A 66 5.72 20.35 11.17
C THR A 66 6.25 20.80 9.82
N ILE A 67 7.03 19.95 9.18
CA ILE A 67 7.65 20.22 7.88
C ILE A 67 7.08 19.33 6.77
N LEU A 68 6.50 18.18 7.12
CA LEU A 68 6.02 17.19 6.16
C LEU A 68 4.87 16.37 6.75
N VAL A 69 3.86 16.13 5.94
CA VAL A 69 2.90 15.04 6.09
C VAL A 69 3.18 14.03 4.99
N SER A 70 3.26 12.75 5.34
CA SER A 70 3.54 11.64 4.41
C SER A 70 2.51 10.54 4.62
N ILE A 71 1.50 10.47 3.76
CA ILE A 71 0.45 9.45 3.80
C ILE A 71 0.39 8.76 2.44
N MET A 72 0.40 7.43 2.43
CA MET A 72 0.29 6.63 1.21
C MET A 72 -1.06 6.86 0.53
N THR A 73 -1.09 6.80 -0.80
CA THR A 73 -2.35 6.96 -1.54
C THR A 73 -3.28 5.76 -1.37
N ALA A 74 -2.72 4.57 -1.35
CA ALA A 74 -3.49 3.35 -1.13
C ALA A 74 -2.62 2.28 -0.47
N ASN A 75 -3.22 1.52 0.43
CA ASN A 75 -2.50 0.49 1.17
C ASN A 75 -2.26 -0.76 0.32
N ASN A 76 -1.04 -1.26 0.34
CA ASN A 76 -0.59 -2.40 -0.46
C ASN A 76 -1.08 -3.75 0.06
N GLU A 77 -1.56 -3.84 1.30
CA GLU A 77 -2.03 -5.09 1.89
C GLU A 77 -3.55 -5.21 1.80
N VAL A 78 -4.26 -4.20 2.32
CA VAL A 78 -5.73 -4.22 2.41
C VAL A 78 -6.43 -3.48 1.26
N GLY A 79 -5.70 -2.73 0.45
CA GLY A 79 -6.23 -2.06 -0.74
C GLY A 79 -6.97 -0.76 -0.47
N THR A 80 -7.19 -0.35 0.78
CA THR A 80 -7.89 0.90 1.13
C THR A 80 -7.22 2.10 0.49
N ILE A 81 -8.03 2.97 -0.13
CA ILE A 81 -7.59 4.23 -0.76
C ILE A 81 -7.81 5.36 0.24
N GLU A 82 -6.73 6.07 0.57
CA GLU A 82 -6.74 7.17 1.53
C GLU A 82 -7.41 8.45 0.97
N PRO A 83 -7.97 9.30 1.82
CA PRO A 83 -8.59 10.57 1.43
C PRO A 83 -7.52 11.64 1.11
N ILE A 84 -6.70 11.38 0.08
CA ILE A 84 -5.51 12.16 -0.28
C ILE A 84 -5.84 13.61 -0.64
N LYS A 85 -6.98 13.84 -1.29
CA LYS A 85 -7.41 15.19 -1.69
C LYS A 85 -7.73 16.05 -0.47
N GLU A 86 -8.44 15.49 0.49
CA GLU A 86 -8.80 16.13 1.76
C GLU A 86 -7.54 16.39 2.61
N ILE A 87 -6.67 15.40 2.73
CA ILE A 87 -5.37 15.52 3.44
C ILE A 87 -4.50 16.60 2.78
N GLY A 88 -4.41 16.59 1.45
CA GLY A 88 -3.68 17.60 0.69
C GLY A 88 -4.23 19.02 0.90
N ALA A 89 -5.55 19.16 1.02
CA ALA A 89 -6.18 20.46 1.34
C ALA A 89 -5.77 20.93 2.76
N VAL A 90 -5.82 20.05 3.76
CA VAL A 90 -5.37 20.34 5.13
C VAL A 90 -3.91 20.78 5.14
N CYS A 91 -3.03 20.07 4.45
CA CYS A 91 -1.60 20.41 4.36
C CYS A 91 -1.38 21.77 3.69
N ARG A 92 -2.12 22.07 2.62
CA ARG A 92 -2.05 23.36 1.90
C ARG A 92 -2.47 24.53 2.79
N GLU A 93 -3.59 24.39 3.51
CA GLU A 93 -4.07 25.40 4.45
C GLU A 93 -3.04 25.71 5.53
N ALA A 94 -2.38 24.66 6.06
CA ALA A 94 -1.36 24.79 7.10
C ALA A 94 0.03 25.20 6.59
N GLY A 95 0.25 25.27 5.27
CA GLY A 95 1.55 25.57 4.68
C GLY A 95 2.63 24.53 4.97
N VAL A 96 2.22 23.26 5.11
CA VAL A 96 3.06 22.07 5.33
C VAL A 96 3.19 21.31 4.03
N LEU A 97 4.38 20.75 3.75
CA LEU A 97 4.57 19.91 2.57
C LEU A 97 3.79 18.60 2.67
N PHE A 98 3.21 18.18 1.54
CA PHE A 98 2.51 16.92 1.44
C PHE A 98 3.24 15.95 0.50
N HIS A 99 3.61 14.79 1.03
CA HIS A 99 4.15 13.63 0.30
C HIS A 99 3.16 12.49 0.31
N THR A 100 3.04 11.80 -0.81
CA THR A 100 2.33 10.53 -0.88
C THR A 100 3.19 9.43 -1.50
N ASP A 101 3.18 8.25 -0.88
CA ASP A 101 3.60 7.02 -1.53
C ASP A 101 2.46 6.55 -2.43
N ALA A 102 2.61 6.76 -3.75
CA ALA A 102 1.63 6.40 -4.75
C ALA A 102 1.98 5.09 -5.49
N VAL A 103 2.86 4.27 -4.92
CA VAL A 103 3.36 3.03 -5.53
C VAL A 103 2.22 2.09 -5.92
N GLN A 104 1.16 2.01 -5.13
CA GLN A 104 0.00 1.17 -5.42
C GLN A 104 -1.10 1.88 -6.22
N ALA A 105 -1.05 3.20 -6.34
CA ALA A 105 -2.09 4.00 -6.99
C ALA A 105 -1.80 4.23 -8.48
N ILE A 106 -0.54 4.55 -8.80
CA ILE A 106 -0.12 4.87 -10.18
C ILE A 106 -0.36 3.65 -11.09
N GLY A 107 -1.08 3.89 -12.18
CA GLY A 107 -1.47 2.85 -13.13
C GLY A 107 -2.73 2.06 -12.74
N HIS A 108 -3.29 2.28 -11.52
CA HIS A 108 -4.48 1.58 -11.05
C HIS A 108 -5.66 2.50 -10.78
N ILE A 109 -5.43 3.75 -10.38
CA ILE A 109 -6.45 4.78 -10.16
C ILE A 109 -6.00 6.13 -10.70
N PRO A 110 -6.93 7.06 -11.02
CA PRO A 110 -6.59 8.40 -11.47
C PRO A 110 -5.84 9.19 -10.39
N MET A 111 -4.77 9.88 -10.79
CA MET A 111 -3.97 10.72 -9.91
C MET A 111 -3.73 12.08 -10.56
N ASP A 112 -4.06 13.16 -9.86
CA ASP A 112 -3.75 14.53 -10.26
C ASP A 112 -3.07 15.26 -9.10
N VAL A 113 -1.77 15.51 -9.25
CA VAL A 113 -0.95 16.13 -8.20
C VAL A 113 -1.36 17.57 -7.88
N GLN A 114 -2.03 18.25 -8.82
CA GLN A 114 -2.49 19.64 -8.62
C GLN A 114 -3.83 19.66 -7.87
N ASP A 115 -4.80 18.88 -8.32
CA ASP A 115 -6.12 18.75 -7.69
C ASP A 115 -6.01 18.19 -6.26
N MET A 116 -5.11 17.24 -6.06
CA MET A 116 -4.85 16.60 -4.76
C MET A 116 -3.87 17.36 -3.86
N ASN A 117 -3.37 18.52 -4.30
CA ASN A 117 -2.41 19.36 -3.56
C ASN A 117 -1.12 18.63 -3.13
N ILE A 118 -0.64 17.69 -3.93
CA ILE A 118 0.57 16.91 -3.67
C ILE A 118 1.82 17.72 -4.02
N ASP A 119 2.77 17.83 -3.09
CA ASP A 119 4.06 18.49 -3.32
C ASP A 119 5.16 17.50 -3.70
N LEU A 120 5.04 16.26 -3.24
CA LEU A 120 6.00 15.18 -3.42
C LEU A 120 5.25 13.86 -3.63
N LEU A 121 5.66 13.06 -4.64
CA LEU A 121 5.07 11.75 -4.89
C LEU A 121 6.16 10.75 -5.23
N THR A 122 6.03 9.51 -4.76
CA THR A 122 6.91 8.41 -5.09
C THR A 122 6.16 7.29 -5.81
N LEU A 123 6.80 6.71 -6.82
CA LEU A 123 6.27 5.58 -7.59
C LEU A 123 7.38 4.60 -7.98
N THR A 124 7.01 3.36 -8.34
CA THR A 124 7.94 2.35 -8.83
C THR A 124 7.35 1.60 -10.03
N ALA A 125 8.18 1.36 -11.03
CA ALA A 125 7.74 0.81 -12.32
C ALA A 125 7.15 -0.60 -12.22
N HIS A 126 7.73 -1.47 -11.39
CA HIS A 126 7.33 -2.88 -11.32
C HIS A 126 5.93 -3.13 -10.72
N LYS A 127 5.26 -2.09 -10.22
CA LYS A 127 3.87 -2.18 -9.74
C LYS A 127 2.83 -1.96 -10.83
N PHE A 128 3.27 -1.47 -12.00
CA PHE A 128 2.43 -1.30 -13.20
C PHE A 128 3.14 -1.90 -14.45
N HIS A 129 3.73 -3.09 -14.26
CA HIS A 129 4.37 -3.92 -15.31
C HIS A 129 5.62 -3.32 -15.98
N GLY A 130 6.19 -2.27 -15.41
CA GLY A 130 7.48 -1.74 -15.82
C GLY A 130 8.66 -2.54 -15.24
N PRO A 131 9.89 -2.19 -15.62
CA PRO A 131 11.10 -2.90 -15.17
C PRO A 131 11.29 -2.79 -13.64
N LYS A 132 11.83 -3.86 -13.03
CA LYS A 132 12.34 -3.82 -11.65
C LYS A 132 13.58 -2.93 -11.55
N GLY A 133 13.80 -2.35 -10.37
CA GLY A 133 14.99 -1.54 -10.09
C GLY A 133 14.94 -0.11 -10.61
N VAL A 134 13.78 0.36 -11.07
CA VAL A 134 13.55 1.74 -11.48
C VAL A 134 12.26 2.29 -10.86
N GLY A 135 12.31 3.54 -10.45
CA GLY A 135 11.19 4.30 -9.92
C GLY A 135 11.38 5.79 -10.20
N ALA A 136 10.38 6.58 -9.90
CA ALA A 136 10.41 8.02 -10.08
C ALA A 136 9.88 8.75 -8.86
N VAL A 137 10.29 10.01 -8.75
CA VAL A 137 9.77 10.95 -7.76
C VAL A 137 9.26 12.19 -8.48
N TYR A 138 8.05 12.61 -8.12
CA TYR A 138 7.57 13.95 -8.44
C TYR A 138 7.99 14.91 -7.33
N ILE A 139 8.55 16.05 -7.71
CA ILE A 139 8.92 17.14 -6.82
C ILE A 139 8.35 18.42 -7.40
N LYS A 140 7.38 19.02 -6.73
CA LYS A 140 6.76 20.27 -7.14
C LYS A 140 7.80 21.39 -7.22
N LYS A 141 7.67 22.23 -8.24
CA LYS A 141 8.56 23.40 -8.44
C LYS A 141 8.61 24.26 -7.17
N GLY A 142 9.83 24.56 -6.69
CA GLY A 142 10.07 25.31 -5.47
C GLY A 142 10.32 24.47 -4.23
N VAL A 143 9.95 23.18 -4.22
CA VAL A 143 10.27 22.28 -3.12
C VAL A 143 11.75 21.86 -3.17
N ARG A 144 12.42 21.95 -2.03
CA ARG A 144 13.85 21.67 -1.91
C ARG A 144 14.07 20.26 -1.38
N VAL A 145 14.69 19.42 -2.22
CA VAL A 145 15.13 18.08 -1.83
C VAL A 145 16.60 17.94 -2.25
N PRO A 146 17.55 18.00 -1.31
CA PRO A 146 18.97 17.81 -1.58
C PRO A 146 19.25 16.40 -2.09
N ALA A 147 20.33 16.26 -2.88
CA ALA A 147 20.81 14.98 -3.34
C ALA A 147 21.24 14.10 -2.16
N MET A 148 20.72 12.87 -2.10
CA MET A 148 21.17 11.84 -1.15
C MET A 148 22.36 11.04 -1.68
N ILE A 149 22.49 10.92 -3.00
CA ILE A 149 23.63 10.34 -3.70
C ILE A 149 24.34 11.47 -4.40
N THR A 150 25.56 11.78 -3.96
CA THR A 150 26.38 12.89 -4.45
C THR A 150 27.41 12.41 -5.49
N GLY A 151 27.81 13.29 -6.42
CA GLY A 151 28.76 12.99 -7.50
C GLY A 151 28.49 13.87 -8.72
N GLY A 152 28.26 13.24 -9.88
CA GLY A 152 27.97 13.95 -11.12
C GLY A 152 26.65 14.73 -11.13
N GLY A 153 26.39 15.46 -12.20
CA GLY A 153 25.23 16.36 -12.33
C GLY A 153 23.93 15.74 -12.80
N GLN A 154 23.84 14.41 -12.84
CA GLN A 154 22.66 13.69 -13.31
C GLN A 154 21.40 14.05 -12.51
N GLU A 155 20.23 13.84 -13.11
CA GLU A 155 18.93 14.20 -12.53
C GLU A 155 18.89 15.65 -11.99
N ASN A 156 19.46 16.58 -12.76
CA ASN A 156 19.56 17.99 -12.36
C ASN A 156 20.25 18.18 -10.97
N LYS A 157 21.33 17.43 -10.73
CA LYS A 157 22.07 17.37 -9.44
C LYS A 157 21.25 16.85 -8.26
N LYS A 158 20.18 16.12 -8.51
CA LYS A 158 19.35 15.54 -7.45
C LYS A 158 19.72 14.09 -7.11
N ARG A 159 20.31 13.37 -8.08
CA ARG A 159 20.79 12.00 -7.90
C ARG A 159 21.93 11.71 -8.87
N ALA A 160 23.12 11.61 -8.35
CA ALA A 160 24.31 11.30 -9.15
C ALA A 160 24.33 9.84 -9.59
N GLY A 161 25.12 9.55 -10.62
CA GLY A 161 25.28 8.24 -11.26
C GLY A 161 24.65 8.19 -12.64
N THR A 162 25.26 7.46 -13.56
CA THR A 162 24.76 7.29 -14.93
C THR A 162 23.32 6.82 -14.93
N GLU A 163 22.52 7.44 -15.76
CA GLU A 163 21.09 7.15 -15.87
C GLU A 163 20.85 5.73 -16.41
N ASN A 164 19.94 5.00 -15.78
CA ASN A 164 19.45 3.70 -16.26
C ASN A 164 18.46 3.93 -17.41
N VAL A 165 18.97 4.35 -18.57
CA VAL A 165 18.13 4.72 -19.74
C VAL A 165 17.13 3.62 -20.11
N PRO A 166 17.52 2.32 -20.23
CA PRO A 166 16.55 1.26 -20.54
C PRO A 166 15.43 1.14 -19.49
N GLY A 167 15.79 1.24 -18.20
CA GLY A 167 14.80 1.20 -17.13
C GLY A 167 13.85 2.42 -17.14
N ILE A 168 14.37 3.61 -17.39
CA ILE A 168 13.59 4.86 -17.49
C ILE A 168 12.61 4.81 -18.66
N VAL A 169 13.08 4.38 -19.84
CA VAL A 169 12.23 4.23 -21.03
C VAL A 169 11.16 3.17 -20.80
N GLY A 170 11.52 2.03 -20.19
CA GLY A 170 10.58 0.97 -19.85
C GLY A 170 9.52 1.42 -18.82
N LEU A 171 9.92 2.21 -17.80
CA LEU A 171 8.98 2.82 -16.85
C LEU A 171 8.00 3.75 -17.57
N ALA A 172 8.52 4.65 -18.41
CA ALA A 172 7.69 5.62 -19.13
C ALA A 172 6.68 4.90 -20.05
N LYS A 173 7.12 3.87 -20.79
CA LYS A 173 6.24 3.11 -21.69
C LYS A 173 5.18 2.31 -20.94
N ALA A 174 5.54 1.69 -19.81
CA ALA A 174 4.58 0.99 -18.98
C ALA A 174 3.52 1.96 -18.42
N LEU A 175 3.94 3.14 -17.95
CA LEU A 175 3.02 4.17 -17.45
C LEU A 175 2.08 4.68 -18.56
N GLU A 176 2.60 4.92 -19.76
CA GLU A 176 1.82 5.32 -20.93
C GLU A 176 0.71 4.29 -21.23
N ILE A 177 1.07 3.00 -21.34
CA ILE A 177 0.13 1.90 -21.62
C ILE A 177 -0.95 1.81 -20.52
N GLN A 178 -0.57 1.90 -19.24
CA GLN A 178 -1.52 1.84 -18.13
C GLN A 178 -2.46 3.05 -18.11
N THR A 179 -1.94 4.24 -18.42
CA THR A 179 -2.74 5.47 -18.44
C THR A 179 -3.76 5.46 -19.59
N GLU A 180 -3.36 5.01 -20.78
CA GLU A 180 -4.25 4.90 -21.93
C GLU A 180 -5.42 3.94 -21.69
N ASN A 181 -5.22 2.89 -20.91
CA ASN A 181 -6.22 1.84 -20.65
C ASN A 181 -6.84 1.93 -19.24
N LEU A 182 -6.51 2.98 -18.47
CA LEU A 182 -6.81 3.04 -17.04
C LEU A 182 -8.29 2.78 -16.71
N GLU A 183 -9.21 3.50 -17.36
CA GLU A 183 -10.65 3.38 -17.08
C GLU A 183 -11.18 1.98 -17.39
N ALA A 184 -10.79 1.40 -18.55
CA ALA A 184 -11.20 0.06 -18.95
C ALA A 184 -10.64 -1.00 -17.99
N ASN A 185 -9.36 -0.89 -17.61
CA ASN A 185 -8.70 -1.79 -16.66
C ASN A 185 -9.34 -1.70 -15.27
N MET A 186 -9.59 -0.49 -14.77
CA MET A 186 -10.29 -0.28 -13.50
C MET A 186 -11.65 -0.96 -13.48
N LYS A 187 -12.46 -0.75 -14.52
CA LYS A 187 -13.79 -1.33 -14.62
C LYS A 187 -13.74 -2.87 -14.62
N LYS A 188 -12.86 -3.45 -15.43
CA LYS A 188 -12.66 -4.90 -15.51
C LYS A 188 -12.20 -5.48 -14.16
N MET A 189 -11.13 -4.93 -13.60
CA MET A 189 -10.56 -5.44 -12.34
C MET A 189 -11.55 -5.27 -11.18
N THR A 190 -12.28 -4.16 -11.10
CA THR A 190 -13.31 -3.95 -10.08
C THR A 190 -14.40 -5.03 -10.17
N ALA A 191 -14.90 -5.34 -11.37
CA ALA A 191 -15.92 -6.37 -11.54
C ALA A 191 -15.42 -7.75 -11.11
N LEU A 192 -14.19 -8.12 -11.49
CA LEU A 192 -13.58 -9.40 -11.10
C LEU A 192 -13.27 -9.45 -9.59
N ARG A 193 -12.79 -8.36 -9.01
CA ARG A 193 -12.57 -8.22 -7.57
C ARG A 193 -13.86 -8.41 -6.78
N ASP A 194 -14.93 -7.72 -7.19
CA ASP A 194 -16.21 -7.78 -6.49
C ASP A 194 -16.85 -9.16 -6.61
N LYS A 195 -16.72 -9.83 -7.78
CA LYS A 195 -17.09 -11.24 -7.96
C LYS A 195 -16.33 -12.16 -7.00
N LEU A 196 -15.01 -11.97 -6.89
CA LEU A 196 -14.17 -12.75 -5.98
C LEU A 196 -14.57 -12.52 -4.52
N ILE A 197 -14.79 -11.26 -4.12
CA ILE A 197 -15.21 -10.92 -2.75
C ILE A 197 -16.55 -11.60 -2.42
N ALA A 198 -17.56 -11.40 -3.25
CA ALA A 198 -18.89 -11.97 -3.02
C ALA A 198 -18.86 -13.51 -2.99
N GLY A 199 -18.10 -14.13 -3.89
CA GLY A 199 -18.01 -15.59 -3.95
C GLY A 199 -17.26 -16.21 -2.78
N VAL A 200 -16.27 -15.52 -2.20
CA VAL A 200 -15.58 -15.98 -0.99
C VAL A 200 -16.51 -15.85 0.22
N GLU A 201 -17.19 -14.71 0.39
CA GLU A 201 -18.13 -14.47 1.50
C GLU A 201 -19.32 -15.46 1.48
N GLU A 202 -19.82 -15.82 0.29
CA GLU A 202 -20.90 -16.78 0.13
C GLU A 202 -20.49 -18.21 0.49
N ARG A 203 -19.25 -18.61 0.15
CA ARG A 203 -18.81 -20.01 0.18
C ARG A 203 -18.00 -20.38 1.42
N ILE A 204 -17.42 -19.42 2.11
CA ILE A 204 -16.54 -19.64 3.24
C ILE A 204 -17.10 -18.91 4.46
N PRO A 205 -17.68 -19.62 5.43
CA PRO A 205 -18.15 -18.99 6.66
C PRO A 205 -16.99 -18.40 7.48
N THR A 206 -17.28 -17.40 8.32
CA THR A 206 -16.30 -16.76 9.23
C THR A 206 -15.05 -16.23 8.53
N VAL A 207 -15.26 -15.58 7.40
CA VAL A 207 -14.25 -14.73 6.74
C VAL A 207 -14.57 -13.27 7.01
N HIS A 208 -13.54 -12.44 6.99
CA HIS A 208 -13.66 -10.99 7.12
C HIS A 208 -12.88 -10.32 6.00
N LEU A 209 -13.54 -9.43 5.24
CA LEU A 209 -12.86 -8.59 4.25
C LEU A 209 -12.09 -7.48 4.97
N ASN A 210 -10.77 -7.49 4.90
CA ASN A 210 -9.92 -6.47 5.49
C ASN A 210 -9.86 -5.24 4.58
N GLY A 211 -9.96 -4.05 5.19
CA GLY A 211 -9.99 -2.76 4.49
C GLY A 211 -11.37 -2.34 4.00
N ASP A 212 -11.48 -1.10 3.52
CA ASP A 212 -12.76 -0.53 3.06
C ASP A 212 -13.28 -1.30 1.84
N ARG A 213 -14.58 -1.59 1.83
CA ARG A 213 -15.22 -2.33 0.73
C ARG A 213 -15.32 -1.53 -0.56
N PHE A 214 -15.53 -0.22 -0.46
CA PHE A 214 -15.86 0.66 -1.59
C PHE A 214 -14.67 1.54 -1.98
N LYS A 215 -14.01 2.16 -0.99
CA LYS A 215 -12.79 2.96 -1.18
C LYS A 215 -11.58 2.03 -1.25
N ARG A 216 -11.54 1.20 -2.31
CA ARG A 216 -10.56 0.12 -2.46
C ARG A 216 -9.96 0.13 -3.86
N LEU A 217 -8.68 -0.20 -3.95
CA LEU A 217 -8.00 -0.46 -5.22
C LEU A 217 -8.77 -1.51 -6.05
N PRO A 218 -8.85 -1.32 -7.38
CA PRO A 218 -9.63 -2.22 -8.24
C PRO A 218 -9.09 -3.65 -8.28
N ASN A 219 -7.84 -3.84 -7.91
CA ASN A 219 -7.10 -5.10 -8.07
C ASN A 219 -6.77 -5.80 -6.75
N ASN A 220 -7.19 -5.30 -5.59
CA ASN A 220 -6.79 -5.86 -4.30
C ASN A 220 -7.96 -6.50 -3.56
N VAL A 221 -7.73 -7.71 -3.04
CA VAL A 221 -8.62 -8.42 -2.11
C VAL A 221 -7.76 -8.92 -0.95
N ASN A 222 -8.21 -8.68 0.28
CA ASN A 222 -7.56 -9.20 1.48
C ASN A 222 -8.61 -9.71 2.45
N PHE A 223 -8.52 -11.00 2.82
CA PHE A 223 -9.41 -11.63 3.77
C PHE A 223 -8.67 -12.10 5.01
N GLY A 224 -9.28 -11.91 6.17
CA GLY A 224 -8.98 -12.68 7.37
C GLY A 224 -9.82 -13.96 7.37
N ILE A 225 -9.18 -15.13 7.42
CA ILE A 225 -9.84 -16.43 7.45
C ILE A 225 -9.57 -17.06 8.80
N ARG A 226 -10.59 -17.15 9.64
CA ARG A 226 -10.43 -17.63 11.03
C ARG A 226 -10.06 -19.10 11.10
N TYR A 227 -9.31 -19.45 12.16
CA TYR A 227 -8.91 -20.80 12.58
C TYR A 227 -7.87 -21.50 11.71
N ILE A 228 -7.20 -20.80 10.83
CA ILE A 228 -6.15 -21.33 9.97
C ILE A 228 -5.00 -20.32 9.81
N GLU A 229 -3.84 -20.82 9.43
CA GLU A 229 -2.65 -20.02 9.20
C GLU A 229 -2.45 -19.74 7.71
N SER A 230 -2.05 -18.51 7.39
CA SER A 230 -1.81 -18.05 6.02
C SER A 230 -0.85 -18.94 5.24
N GLU A 231 0.26 -19.35 5.85
CA GLU A 231 1.27 -20.18 5.18
C GLU A 231 0.69 -21.51 4.66
N SER A 232 -0.18 -22.14 5.46
CA SER A 232 -0.85 -23.37 5.07
C SER A 232 -1.78 -23.17 3.86
N ILE A 233 -2.52 -22.05 3.84
CA ILE A 233 -3.38 -21.70 2.69
C ILE A 233 -2.53 -21.45 1.45
N LEU A 234 -1.47 -20.66 1.58
CA LEU A 234 -0.58 -20.30 0.46
C LEU A 234 0.06 -21.54 -0.16
N LEU A 235 0.57 -22.47 0.67
CA LEU A 235 1.12 -23.73 0.18
C LEU A 235 0.10 -24.55 -0.60
N MET A 236 -1.13 -24.67 -0.06
CA MET A 236 -2.21 -25.42 -0.71
C MET A 236 -2.66 -24.77 -2.03
N LEU A 237 -2.69 -23.44 -2.11
CA LEU A 237 -3.02 -22.71 -3.33
C LEU A 237 -1.90 -22.85 -4.38
N ASP A 238 -0.63 -22.80 -3.97
CA ASP A 238 0.52 -22.99 -4.85
C ASP A 238 0.50 -24.38 -5.51
N LEU A 239 0.17 -25.43 -4.77
CA LEU A 239 -0.03 -26.80 -5.30
C LEU A 239 -1.18 -26.88 -6.32
N LYS A 240 -2.04 -25.90 -6.37
CA LYS A 240 -3.14 -25.74 -7.35
C LYS A 240 -2.81 -24.76 -8.48
N GLY A 241 -1.57 -24.23 -8.52
CA GLY A 241 -1.13 -23.26 -9.51
C GLY A 241 -1.66 -21.83 -9.28
N ILE A 242 -2.12 -21.53 -8.05
CA ILE A 242 -2.63 -20.21 -7.68
C ILE A 242 -1.58 -19.50 -6.81
N ALA A 243 -1.02 -18.40 -7.32
CA ALA A 243 -0.13 -17.53 -6.58
C ALA A 243 -0.93 -16.52 -5.75
N ALA A 244 -0.70 -16.50 -4.45
CA ALA A 244 -1.29 -15.55 -3.51
C ALA A 244 -0.25 -15.13 -2.47
N SER A 245 -0.62 -14.26 -1.52
CA SER A 245 0.29 -13.79 -0.48
C SER A 245 -0.44 -13.65 0.85
N SER A 246 0.29 -13.69 1.94
CA SER A 246 -0.20 -13.18 3.23
C SER A 246 -0.19 -11.65 3.23
N GLY A 247 -0.78 -11.01 4.24
CA GLY A 247 -0.77 -9.55 4.40
C GLY A 247 0.64 -8.98 4.25
N SER A 248 1.60 -9.54 4.93
CA SER A 248 2.99 -9.07 5.00
C SER A 248 3.95 -9.86 4.08
N ALA A 249 3.78 -9.77 2.75
CA ALA A 249 4.69 -10.42 1.79
C ALA A 249 6.15 -9.91 1.84
N CYS A 250 6.38 -8.69 2.34
CA CYS A 250 7.71 -8.08 2.40
C CYS A 250 8.53 -8.52 3.63
N THR A 251 7.92 -9.17 4.60
CA THR A 251 8.57 -9.76 5.79
C THR A 251 8.60 -11.30 5.71
N SER A 252 8.68 -11.85 4.48
CA SER A 252 8.81 -13.29 4.28
C SER A 252 10.01 -13.82 5.08
N GLY A 253 9.70 -14.53 6.19
CA GLY A 253 10.67 -14.99 7.19
C GLY A 253 10.46 -14.48 8.62
N SER A 254 9.58 -13.50 8.85
CA SER A 254 9.08 -13.13 10.17
C SER A 254 7.73 -13.80 10.41
N LEU A 255 7.59 -14.45 11.58
CA LEU A 255 6.31 -14.98 12.07
C LEU A 255 5.40 -13.88 12.62
N ASP A 256 5.82 -12.62 12.54
CA ASP A 256 5.06 -11.49 13.05
C ASP A 256 3.87 -11.18 12.14
N PRO A 257 2.68 -10.95 12.71
CA PRO A 257 1.51 -10.56 11.95
C PRO A 257 1.70 -9.19 11.29
N SER A 258 0.92 -8.91 10.26
CA SER A 258 0.96 -7.63 9.55
C SER A 258 0.74 -6.44 10.48
N HIS A 259 1.67 -5.49 10.49
CA HIS A 259 1.53 -4.22 11.22
C HIS A 259 0.31 -3.41 10.77
N VAL A 260 -0.10 -3.55 9.50
CA VAL A 260 -1.30 -2.91 8.93
C VAL A 260 -2.55 -3.46 9.61
N LEU A 261 -2.70 -4.80 9.65
CA LEU A 261 -3.87 -5.44 10.26
C LEU A 261 -3.94 -5.14 11.76
N LEU A 262 -2.80 -5.14 12.45
CA LEU A 262 -2.73 -4.75 13.87
C LEU A 262 -3.13 -3.28 14.08
N ALA A 263 -2.69 -2.38 13.22
CA ALA A 263 -3.06 -0.96 13.29
C ALA A 263 -4.56 -0.72 13.05
N MET A 264 -5.23 -1.60 12.30
CA MET A 264 -6.68 -1.62 12.09
C MET A 264 -7.47 -2.24 13.26
N GLY A 265 -6.79 -2.70 14.31
CA GLY A 265 -7.41 -3.31 15.49
C GLY A 265 -7.71 -4.81 15.35
N ILE A 266 -7.22 -5.46 14.28
CA ILE A 266 -7.36 -6.91 14.09
C ILE A 266 -6.40 -7.62 15.05
N SER A 267 -6.89 -8.66 15.74
CA SER A 267 -6.08 -9.41 16.70
C SER A 267 -4.92 -10.16 16.02
N HIS A 268 -3.87 -10.47 16.79
CA HIS A 268 -2.74 -11.27 16.29
C HIS A 268 -3.19 -12.60 15.68
N GLU A 269 -4.14 -13.28 16.34
CA GLU A 269 -4.68 -14.55 15.89
C GLU A 269 -5.38 -14.44 14.53
N GLU A 270 -6.23 -13.43 14.36
CA GLU A 270 -6.97 -13.19 13.11
C GLU A 270 -6.04 -12.71 11.99
N ALA A 271 -5.04 -11.88 12.31
CA ALA A 271 -4.06 -11.39 11.32
C ALA A 271 -3.20 -12.51 10.74
N ASN A 272 -2.93 -13.58 11.51
CA ASN A 272 -2.20 -14.76 11.04
C ASN A 272 -2.96 -15.58 10.00
N GLY A 273 -4.29 -15.43 9.91
CA GLY A 273 -5.12 -16.06 8.89
C GLY A 273 -5.35 -15.19 7.66
N SER A 274 -4.54 -14.16 7.41
CA SER A 274 -4.75 -13.24 6.30
C SER A 274 -4.35 -13.82 4.95
N LEU A 275 -5.21 -13.66 3.94
CA LEU A 275 -4.97 -14.05 2.55
C LEU A 275 -5.17 -12.84 1.65
N ARG A 276 -4.08 -12.40 0.98
CA ARG A 276 -4.14 -11.36 -0.03
C ARG A 276 -4.08 -11.94 -1.43
N MET A 277 -5.05 -11.59 -2.24
CA MET A 277 -5.13 -11.90 -3.67
C MET A 277 -5.12 -10.61 -4.47
N THR A 278 -4.26 -10.52 -5.46
CA THR A 278 -4.10 -9.32 -6.28
C THR A 278 -4.33 -9.68 -7.75
N LEU A 279 -5.24 -8.95 -8.38
CA LEU A 279 -5.60 -9.11 -9.78
C LEU A 279 -4.76 -8.19 -10.67
N SER A 280 -4.81 -8.44 -11.96
CA SER A 280 -4.27 -7.54 -12.99
C SER A 280 -5.27 -7.43 -14.15
N GLU A 281 -4.98 -6.55 -15.11
CA GLU A 281 -5.72 -6.44 -16.35
C GLU A 281 -5.69 -7.73 -17.19
N PHE A 282 -4.75 -8.63 -16.92
CA PHE A 282 -4.65 -9.94 -17.60
C PHE A 282 -5.51 -11.00 -16.93
N THR A 283 -5.93 -10.80 -15.68
CA THR A 283 -6.79 -11.76 -14.97
C THR A 283 -8.11 -11.96 -15.72
N THR A 284 -8.54 -13.21 -15.83
CA THR A 284 -9.78 -13.61 -16.52
C THR A 284 -10.88 -13.99 -15.54
N GLU A 285 -12.10 -14.08 -16.02
CA GLU A 285 -13.23 -14.51 -15.22
C GLU A 285 -13.12 -15.98 -14.82
N GLU A 286 -12.61 -16.82 -15.74
CA GLU A 286 -12.38 -18.24 -15.51
C GLU A 286 -11.34 -18.48 -14.41
N GLU A 287 -10.31 -17.63 -14.30
CA GLU A 287 -9.35 -17.70 -13.21
C GLU A 287 -9.99 -17.37 -11.85
N ILE A 288 -10.89 -16.39 -11.81
CA ILE A 288 -11.67 -16.08 -10.59
C ILE A 288 -12.58 -17.25 -10.23
N ASP A 289 -13.30 -17.83 -11.20
CA ASP A 289 -14.16 -18.98 -10.96
C ASP A 289 -13.36 -20.19 -10.44
N TYR A 290 -12.16 -20.42 -10.98
CA TYR A 290 -11.26 -21.45 -10.50
C TYR A 290 -10.81 -21.22 -9.05
N VAL A 291 -10.45 -20.00 -8.67
CA VAL A 291 -10.14 -19.67 -7.26
C VAL A 291 -11.34 -19.96 -6.37
N LEU A 292 -12.55 -19.57 -6.78
CA LEU A 292 -13.79 -19.79 -6.02
C LEU A 292 -14.19 -21.28 -5.93
N GLU A 293 -13.73 -22.11 -6.84
CA GLU A 293 -13.89 -23.58 -6.76
C GLU A 293 -12.88 -24.21 -5.80
N VAL A 294 -11.62 -23.77 -5.85
CA VAL A 294 -10.48 -24.41 -5.18
C VAL A 294 -10.33 -23.96 -3.72
N LEU A 295 -10.56 -22.67 -3.43
CA LEU A 295 -10.29 -22.11 -2.10
C LEU A 295 -11.19 -22.67 -0.99
N PRO A 296 -12.52 -22.83 -1.14
CA PRO A 296 -13.38 -23.32 -0.06
C PRO A 296 -13.00 -24.70 0.47
N PRO A 297 -12.77 -25.74 -0.37
CA PRO A 297 -12.34 -27.05 0.13
C PRO A 297 -10.96 -27.02 0.78
N ILE A 298 -10.04 -26.14 0.37
CA ILE A 298 -8.76 -25.94 1.04
C ILE A 298 -9.00 -25.42 2.47
N VAL A 299 -9.78 -24.35 2.60
CA VAL A 299 -10.12 -23.75 3.90
C VAL A 299 -10.77 -24.77 4.82
N GLN A 300 -11.75 -25.52 4.33
CA GLN A 300 -12.44 -26.55 5.14
C GLN A 300 -11.47 -27.64 5.61
N ARG A 301 -10.63 -28.16 4.72
CA ARG A 301 -9.61 -29.15 5.08
C ARG A 301 -8.65 -28.66 6.16
N LEU A 302 -8.19 -27.40 6.06
CA LEU A 302 -7.29 -26.81 7.07
C LEU A 302 -8.00 -26.62 8.40
N ARG A 303 -9.28 -26.20 8.39
CA ARG A 303 -10.11 -26.08 9.59
C ARG A 303 -10.34 -27.43 10.26
N ASP A 304 -10.60 -28.49 9.50
CA ASP A 304 -10.77 -29.85 10.04
C ASP A 304 -9.50 -30.36 10.76
N MET A 305 -8.34 -29.87 10.35
CA MET A 305 -7.05 -30.17 10.97
C MET A 305 -6.70 -29.24 12.14
N SER A 306 -7.37 -28.12 12.26
CA SER A 306 -7.09 -27.08 13.26
C SER A 306 -7.64 -27.48 14.64
N PRO A 307 -6.80 -27.48 15.70
CA PRO A 307 -7.25 -27.79 17.05
C PRO A 307 -8.18 -26.74 17.67
N ILE A 308 -8.17 -25.53 17.11
CA ILE A 308 -8.97 -24.40 17.60
C ILE A 308 -10.28 -24.21 16.82
N TYR A 309 -10.52 -24.99 15.76
CA TYR A 309 -11.79 -24.94 15.04
C TYR A 309 -12.90 -25.65 15.82
N PRO A 310 -14.07 -25.03 16.04
CA PRO A 310 -15.16 -25.62 16.80
C PRO A 310 -15.65 -26.94 16.17
N LYS A 311 -15.65 -28.02 16.94
CA LYS A 311 -16.06 -29.37 16.50
C LYS A 311 -17.56 -29.53 16.17
N GLY A 312 -18.28 -28.50 15.94
CA GLY A 312 -19.70 -28.47 15.55
C GLY A 312 -20.00 -27.57 14.37
N GLY A 313 -18.96 -27.06 13.75
CA GLY A 313 -19.11 -25.97 12.79
C GLY A 313 -19.37 -24.63 13.49
N VAL A 314 -19.28 -23.56 12.72
CA VAL A 314 -19.66 -22.20 13.17
C VAL A 314 -20.99 -21.88 12.50
N GLU A 315 -22.03 -21.57 13.31
CA GLU A 315 -23.33 -21.09 12.83
C GLU A 315 -23.21 -19.73 12.15
#